data_94a5f219e81fff08e977a562181fd0a8
#
_entry.id   94a5f219e81fff08e977a562181fd0a8
#
_cell.length_a   1.000
_cell.length_b   1.000
_cell.length_c   1.000
_cell.angle_alpha   90.00
_cell.angle_beta   90.00
_cell.angle_gamma   90.00
#
_symmetry.space_group_name_H-M   'P 1'
#
loop_
_entity.id
_entity.type
_entity.pdbx_description
1 polymer ?
#
loop_
_entity_poly.entity_id
_entity_poly.type
_entity_poly.pdbx_seq_one_letter_code
_entity_poly.pdbx_strand_id
1 'polypeptide(L)'
;MTATSLHDWLQTPLGRYVLEREQIILDEAVADVFGFNALQASLTEIQALRANRIPNQITLSPEGPCTLRGCPEALPVATASVDLAVLPHGLEFSPDPYAILRELDRVMMPEGRLIITGFNPHSLWGLRQSFSGRGAGYPWCGHFISLTRLKDWLGLLGFEVSGGRLCAYVPPFTSERWLRRFGFMEKAGD
;
A
#
# COMPACT_ATOMS: atom_id res chain seq x y z
N MET A 1 -16.78 16.55 -5.92
CA MET A 1 -15.71 17.15 -5.13
C MET A 1 -14.44 16.35 -5.40
N THR A 2 -13.39 17.00 -5.84
CA THR A 2 -12.07 16.38 -6.01
C THR A 2 -11.40 16.28 -4.63
N ALA A 3 -10.99 15.08 -4.23
CA ALA A 3 -10.27 14.88 -2.98
C ALA A 3 -8.90 15.58 -3.05
N THR A 4 -8.58 16.36 -2.04
CA THR A 4 -7.35 17.17 -1.97
C THR A 4 -6.19 16.41 -1.35
N SER A 5 -6.47 15.33 -0.63
CA SER A 5 -5.51 14.41 -0.04
C SER A 5 -5.92 12.96 -0.25
N LEU A 6 -4.99 12.04 -0.05
CA LEU A 6 -5.29 10.61 -0.05
C LEU A 6 -6.24 10.27 1.10
N HIS A 7 -6.05 10.89 2.26
CA HIS A 7 -6.93 10.75 3.42
C HIS A 7 -8.39 11.11 3.07
N ASP A 8 -8.62 12.28 2.44
CA ASP A 8 -9.97 12.70 2.04
C ASP A 8 -10.60 11.72 1.04
N TRP A 9 -9.79 11.21 0.11
CA TRP A 9 -10.28 10.24 -0.86
C TRP A 9 -10.71 8.93 -0.19
N LEU A 10 -9.96 8.46 0.79
CA LEU A 10 -10.28 7.24 1.54
C LEU A 10 -11.60 7.35 2.32
N GLN A 11 -12.06 8.56 2.63
CA GLN A 11 -13.37 8.78 3.23
C GLN A 11 -14.53 8.67 2.22
N THR A 12 -14.24 8.66 0.92
CA THR A 12 -15.27 8.45 -0.12
C THR A 12 -15.78 7.00 -0.12
N PRO A 13 -16.98 6.72 -0.65
CA PRO A 13 -17.48 5.35 -0.77
C PRO A 13 -16.52 4.41 -1.52
N LEU A 14 -15.85 4.92 -2.57
CA LEU A 14 -14.89 4.17 -3.35
C LEU A 14 -13.59 3.91 -2.56
N GLY A 15 -13.10 4.92 -1.85
CA GLY A 15 -11.91 4.79 -1.01
C GLY A 15 -12.12 3.81 0.15
N ARG A 16 -13.27 3.89 0.83
CA ARG A 16 -13.64 2.94 1.89
C ARG A 16 -13.72 1.51 1.37
N TYR A 17 -14.29 1.32 0.19
CA TYR A 17 -14.34 0.02 -0.45
C TYR A 17 -12.93 -0.56 -0.67
N VAL A 18 -11.98 0.25 -1.18
CA VAL A 18 -10.57 -0.16 -1.35
C VAL A 18 -9.94 -0.51 0.00
N LEU A 19 -10.10 0.36 1.00
CA LEU A 19 -9.59 0.12 2.36
C LEU A 19 -10.08 -1.21 2.94
N GLU A 20 -11.38 -1.49 2.83
CA GLU A 20 -11.96 -2.73 3.35
C GLU A 20 -11.39 -3.97 2.67
N ARG A 21 -11.18 -3.90 1.35
CA ARG A 21 -10.64 -5.02 0.58
C ARG A 21 -9.15 -5.26 0.84
N GLU A 22 -8.38 -4.20 0.84
CA GLU A 22 -6.95 -4.30 1.16
C GLU A 22 -6.71 -4.75 2.58
N GLN A 23 -7.54 -4.30 3.53
CA GLN A 23 -7.42 -4.72 4.93
C GLN A 23 -7.57 -6.23 5.09
N ILE A 24 -8.54 -6.86 4.40
CA ILE A 24 -8.73 -8.33 4.45
C ILE A 24 -7.47 -9.05 3.95
N ILE A 25 -6.93 -8.61 2.82
CA ILE A 25 -5.73 -9.23 2.23
C ILE A 25 -4.50 -9.03 3.12
N LEU A 26 -4.35 -7.83 3.68
CA LEU A 26 -3.25 -7.53 4.58
C LEU A 26 -3.34 -8.34 5.86
N ASP A 27 -4.54 -8.48 6.45
CA ASP A 27 -4.76 -9.30 7.65
C ASP A 27 -4.29 -10.75 7.42
N GLU A 28 -4.62 -11.34 6.27
CA GLU A 28 -4.15 -12.67 5.89
C GLU A 28 -2.64 -12.71 5.65
N ALA A 29 -2.09 -11.72 4.93
CA ALA A 29 -0.70 -11.70 4.53
C ALA A 29 0.27 -11.54 5.72
N VAL A 30 -0.15 -10.85 6.79
CA VAL A 30 0.68 -10.60 7.97
C VAL A 30 0.49 -11.64 9.09
N ALA A 31 -0.61 -12.42 9.08
CA ALA A 31 -1.00 -13.27 10.20
C ALA A 31 0.06 -14.29 10.63
N ASP A 32 0.76 -14.87 9.65
CA ASP A 32 1.75 -15.93 9.85
C ASP A 32 3.21 -15.43 9.80
N VAL A 33 3.40 -14.11 9.86
CA VAL A 33 4.76 -13.53 9.92
C VAL A 33 5.15 -13.36 11.37
N PHE A 34 6.29 -13.93 11.72
CA PHE A 34 6.86 -13.89 13.07
C PHE A 34 8.12 -13.03 13.09
N GLY A 35 8.45 -12.50 14.25
CA GLY A 35 9.63 -11.68 14.49
C GLY A 35 9.51 -10.87 15.76
N PHE A 36 10.33 -9.86 15.89
CA PHE A 36 10.37 -8.96 17.05
C PHE A 36 9.86 -7.56 16.72
N ASN A 37 10.12 -7.08 15.50
CA ASN A 37 9.80 -5.72 15.09
C ASN A 37 9.04 -5.70 13.77
N ALA A 38 7.89 -5.05 13.76
CA ALA A 38 7.10 -4.79 12.55
C ALA A 38 6.97 -3.30 12.31
N LEU A 39 7.09 -2.88 11.05
CA LEU A 39 6.98 -1.51 10.61
C LEU A 39 5.84 -1.39 9.58
N GLN A 40 4.92 -0.47 9.83
CA GLN A 40 4.03 0.05 8.79
C GLN A 40 4.49 1.46 8.44
N ALA A 41 4.81 1.71 7.19
CA ALA A 41 5.19 3.03 6.70
C ALA A 41 4.16 3.57 5.70
N SER A 42 3.92 4.87 5.70
CA SER A 42 2.99 5.60 4.83
C SER A 42 1.55 5.64 5.36
N LEU A 43 0.58 5.03 4.68
CA LEU A 43 -0.85 5.15 4.94
C LEU A 43 -1.26 4.47 6.26
N THR A 44 -1.60 5.26 7.28
CA THR A 44 -1.96 4.76 8.63
C THR A 44 -3.46 4.52 8.81
N GLU A 45 -4.29 4.91 7.85
CA GLU A 45 -5.73 4.62 7.81
C GLU A 45 -6.02 3.12 7.65
N ILE A 46 -5.13 2.41 6.96
CA ILE A 46 -5.08 0.94 6.99
C ILE A 46 -4.36 0.52 8.26
N GLN A 47 -4.95 -0.35 9.03
CA GLN A 47 -4.31 -0.97 10.19
C GLN A 47 -3.60 -2.26 9.75
N ALA A 48 -2.55 -2.12 8.95
CA ALA A 48 -1.94 -3.25 8.26
C ALA A 48 -1.31 -4.29 9.18
N LEU A 49 -0.99 -3.92 10.42
CA LEU A 49 -0.37 -4.81 11.40
C LEU A 49 -1.35 -5.39 12.44
N ARG A 50 -2.66 -5.06 12.37
CA ARG A 50 -3.63 -5.44 13.40
C ARG A 50 -3.79 -6.95 13.61
N ALA A 51 -3.63 -7.75 12.55
CA ALA A 51 -3.73 -9.20 12.59
C ALA A 51 -2.38 -9.89 12.89
N ASN A 52 -1.29 -9.12 12.93
CA ASN A 52 0.04 -9.64 13.21
C ASN A 52 0.32 -9.76 14.71
N ARG A 53 1.15 -10.71 15.11
CA ARG A 53 1.48 -11.03 16.51
C ARG A 53 2.86 -10.54 16.96
N ILE A 54 3.59 -9.84 16.10
CA ILE A 54 4.88 -9.24 16.46
C ILE A 54 4.67 -8.22 17.58
N PRO A 55 5.43 -8.29 18.69
CA PRO A 55 5.16 -7.47 19.86
C PRO A 55 5.47 -5.97 19.65
N ASN A 56 6.54 -5.65 18.91
CA ASN A 56 6.93 -4.27 18.65
C ASN A 56 6.39 -3.85 17.29
N GLN A 57 5.27 -3.13 17.30
CA GLN A 57 4.65 -2.60 16.09
C GLN A 57 4.86 -1.09 16.02
N ILE A 58 5.51 -0.63 14.96
CA ILE A 58 5.81 0.76 14.69
C ILE A 58 5.00 1.19 13.47
N THR A 59 4.23 2.28 13.62
CA THR A 59 3.59 2.97 12.49
C THR A 59 4.31 4.28 12.23
N LEU A 60 4.75 4.49 10.99
CA LEU A 60 5.45 5.69 10.56
C LEU A 60 4.65 6.42 9.49
N SER A 61 4.41 7.70 9.70
CA SER A 61 3.77 8.58 8.71
C SER A 61 4.26 10.02 8.88
N PRO A 62 4.31 10.82 7.81
CA PRO A 62 4.56 12.25 7.91
C PRO A 62 3.41 12.99 8.58
N GLU A 63 2.18 12.48 8.44
CA GLU A 63 0.95 13.10 8.94
C GLU A 63 0.03 12.05 9.59
N GLY A 64 -0.93 12.53 10.39
CA GLY A 64 -1.92 11.66 11.03
C GLY A 64 -1.43 10.93 12.29
N PRO A 65 -2.23 10.00 12.81
CA PRO A 65 -1.89 9.21 13.99
C PRO A 65 -0.83 8.16 13.65
N CYS A 66 0.32 8.25 14.30
CA CYS A 66 1.43 7.32 14.11
C CYS A 66 2.26 7.19 15.39
N THR A 67 3.00 6.10 15.53
CA THR A 67 3.93 5.88 16.66
C THR A 67 5.20 6.72 16.45
N LEU A 68 5.63 6.86 15.21
CA LEU A 68 6.85 7.56 14.83
C LEU A 68 6.56 8.49 13.66
N ARG A 69 6.92 9.76 13.80
CA ARG A 69 6.74 10.74 12.73
C ARG A 69 7.97 10.83 11.86
N GLY A 70 7.80 10.66 10.55
CA GLY A 70 8.89 10.67 9.59
C GLY A 70 8.42 10.39 8.16
N CYS A 71 9.37 10.46 7.23
CA CYS A 71 9.14 10.17 5.82
C CYS A 71 9.68 8.78 5.48
N PRO A 72 8.98 8.02 4.63
CA PRO A 72 9.44 6.68 4.23
C PRO A 72 10.77 6.68 3.47
N GLU A 73 11.15 7.81 2.85
CA GLU A 73 12.43 8.01 2.16
C GLU A 73 13.64 8.10 3.09
N ALA A 74 13.41 8.31 4.41
CA ALA A 74 14.47 8.41 5.42
C ALA A 74 13.93 7.87 6.75
N LEU A 75 13.96 6.55 6.89
CA LEU A 75 13.40 5.86 8.06
C LEU A 75 14.29 6.04 9.30
N PRO A 76 13.77 6.63 10.41
CA PRO A 76 14.51 6.75 11.67
C PRO A 76 14.52 5.41 12.43
N VAL A 77 14.89 4.35 11.74
CA VAL A 77 14.91 2.97 12.20
C VAL A 77 16.31 2.40 11.95
N ALA A 78 16.81 1.59 12.85
CA ALA A 78 18.14 0.98 12.73
C ALA A 78 18.23 0.06 11.52
N THR A 79 19.43 -0.08 10.97
CA THR A 79 19.73 -1.03 9.89
C THR A 79 19.52 -2.46 10.37
N ALA A 80 18.97 -3.31 9.51
CA ALA A 80 18.75 -4.74 9.76
C ALA A 80 18.05 -5.00 11.11
N SER A 81 16.92 -4.36 11.34
CA SER A 81 16.20 -4.43 12.61
C SER A 81 14.70 -4.74 12.49
N VAL A 82 14.16 -4.80 11.27
CA VAL A 82 12.72 -5.00 11.02
C VAL A 82 12.49 -6.36 10.36
N ASP A 83 11.65 -7.19 10.98
CA ASP A 83 11.30 -8.53 10.48
C ASP A 83 10.15 -8.49 9.48
N LEU A 84 9.20 -7.56 9.67
CA LEU A 84 8.06 -7.33 8.79
C LEU A 84 7.92 -5.85 8.48
N ALA A 85 7.95 -5.49 7.21
CA ALA A 85 7.57 -4.15 6.77
C ALA A 85 6.34 -4.20 5.87
N VAL A 86 5.38 -3.28 6.09
CA VAL A 86 4.20 -3.10 5.25
C VAL A 86 4.16 -1.66 4.77
N LEU A 87 4.06 -1.49 3.45
CA LEU A 87 4.04 -0.20 2.77
C LEU A 87 2.72 -0.04 1.98
N PRO A 88 1.63 0.42 2.60
CA PRO A 88 0.38 0.66 1.91
C PRO A 88 0.46 1.95 1.09
N HIS A 89 0.31 1.87 -0.25
CA HIS A 89 0.25 3.02 -1.17
C HIS A 89 1.38 4.05 -0.99
N GLY A 90 2.54 3.63 -0.48
CA GLY A 90 3.63 4.54 -0.17
C GLY A 90 4.46 4.95 -1.41
N LEU A 91 4.41 4.17 -2.48
CA LEU A 91 5.25 4.39 -3.65
C LEU A 91 4.64 5.37 -4.66
N GLU A 92 3.31 5.33 -4.85
CA GLU A 92 2.63 6.06 -5.94
C GLU A 92 2.62 7.57 -5.74
N PHE A 93 2.73 8.01 -4.48
CA PHE A 93 2.63 9.42 -4.11
C PHE A 93 3.98 10.02 -3.69
N SER A 94 5.04 9.22 -3.66
CA SER A 94 6.39 9.69 -3.40
C SER A 94 7.04 10.29 -4.63
N PRO A 95 7.82 11.37 -4.49
CA PRO A 95 8.65 11.90 -5.55
C PRO A 95 9.82 10.97 -5.92
N ASP A 96 10.28 10.15 -4.97
CA ASP A 96 11.34 9.15 -5.17
C ASP A 96 10.97 7.79 -4.56
N PRO A 97 10.15 6.99 -5.25
CA PRO A 97 9.74 5.67 -4.75
C PRO A 97 10.91 4.69 -4.60
N TYR A 98 11.99 4.88 -5.37
CA TYR A 98 13.16 4.03 -5.24
C TYR A 98 13.95 4.31 -3.96
N ALA A 99 13.99 5.56 -3.49
CA ALA A 99 14.58 5.90 -2.20
C ALA A 99 13.85 5.19 -1.04
N ILE A 100 12.52 5.09 -1.10
CA ILE A 100 11.73 4.33 -0.11
C ILE A 100 12.15 2.87 -0.10
N LEU A 101 12.26 2.24 -1.27
CA LEU A 101 12.65 0.82 -1.35
C LEU A 101 14.05 0.59 -0.81
N ARG A 102 15.01 1.49 -1.06
CA ARG A 102 16.37 1.42 -0.51
C ARG A 102 16.39 1.56 1.02
N GLU A 103 15.55 2.43 1.57
CA GLU A 103 15.42 2.56 3.02
C GLU A 103 14.79 1.31 3.65
N LEU A 104 13.78 0.75 3.00
CA LEU A 104 13.21 -0.53 3.42
C LEU A 104 14.24 -1.66 3.37
N ASP A 105 15.02 -1.77 2.30
CA ASP A 105 16.13 -2.72 2.21
C ASP A 105 17.14 -2.54 3.35
N ARG A 106 17.52 -1.30 3.65
CA ARG A 106 18.47 -1.00 4.74
C ARG A 106 17.95 -1.46 6.11
N VAL A 107 16.66 -1.25 6.40
CA VAL A 107 16.10 -1.53 7.75
C VAL A 107 15.64 -2.98 7.91
N MET A 108 15.38 -3.69 6.81
CA MET A 108 14.92 -5.07 6.86
C MET A 108 16.01 -6.01 7.38
N MET A 109 15.59 -6.96 8.20
CA MET A 109 16.41 -8.12 8.57
C MET A 109 16.62 -9.03 7.35
N PRO A 110 17.73 -9.75 7.25
CA PRO A 110 17.85 -10.87 6.32
C PRO A 110 16.65 -11.80 6.50
N GLU A 111 16.03 -12.23 5.38
CA GLU A 111 14.81 -13.04 5.34
C GLU A 111 13.55 -12.38 5.94
N GLY A 112 13.60 -11.10 6.27
CA GLY A 112 12.44 -10.31 6.65
C GLY A 112 11.42 -10.23 5.50
N ARG A 113 10.15 -10.05 5.84
CA ARG A 113 9.07 -9.97 4.84
C ARG A 113 8.66 -8.53 4.57
N LEU A 114 8.67 -8.16 3.29
CA LEU A 114 8.16 -6.88 2.80
C LEU A 114 6.83 -7.08 2.07
N ILE A 115 5.80 -6.33 2.45
CA ILE A 115 4.49 -6.32 1.81
C ILE A 115 4.22 -4.90 1.29
N ILE A 116 3.90 -4.78 0.01
CA ILE A 116 3.61 -3.50 -0.65
C ILE A 116 2.23 -3.59 -1.28
N THR A 117 1.38 -2.60 -1.05
CA THR A 117 0.15 -2.44 -1.82
C THR A 117 0.22 -1.22 -2.72
N GLY A 118 -0.48 -1.27 -3.84
CA GLY A 118 -0.48 -0.17 -4.80
C GLY A 118 -1.46 -0.37 -5.95
N PHE A 119 -1.76 0.73 -6.66
CA PHE A 119 -2.66 0.70 -7.82
C PHE A 119 -1.96 0.14 -9.06
N ASN A 120 -2.62 -0.80 -9.72
CA ASN A 120 -2.10 -1.39 -10.97
C ASN A 120 -2.42 -0.49 -12.18
N PRO A 121 -1.40 0.01 -12.91
CA PRO A 121 -1.63 0.81 -14.11
C PRO A 121 -2.30 0.04 -15.26
N HIS A 122 -2.21 -1.30 -15.27
CA HIS A 122 -2.82 -2.17 -16.28
C HIS A 122 -4.23 -2.64 -15.87
N SER A 123 -4.97 -1.81 -15.13
CA SER A 123 -6.33 -2.06 -14.68
C SER A 123 -7.27 -0.95 -15.16
N LEU A 124 -8.57 -1.10 -14.89
CA LEU A 124 -9.54 -0.02 -15.13
C LEU A 124 -9.21 1.25 -14.33
N TRP A 125 -8.54 1.11 -13.20
CA TRP A 125 -8.03 2.22 -12.41
C TRP A 125 -6.90 2.96 -13.12
N GLY A 126 -5.94 2.23 -13.68
CA GLY A 126 -4.87 2.81 -14.50
C GLY A 126 -5.40 3.47 -15.77
N LEU A 127 -6.38 2.85 -16.43
CA LEU A 127 -7.04 3.45 -17.58
C LEU A 127 -7.69 4.79 -17.21
N ARG A 128 -8.43 4.85 -16.10
CA ARG A 128 -9.02 6.10 -15.61
C ARG A 128 -7.96 7.14 -15.29
N GLN A 129 -6.86 6.74 -14.62
CA GLN A 129 -5.74 7.63 -14.34
C GLN A 129 -5.16 8.24 -15.62
N SER A 130 -4.98 7.44 -16.68
CA SER A 130 -4.45 7.91 -17.96
C SER A 130 -5.32 8.96 -18.66
N PHE A 131 -6.64 8.93 -18.41
CA PHE A 131 -7.57 9.94 -18.88
C PHE A 131 -7.74 11.12 -17.90
N SER A 132 -7.15 11.04 -16.73
CA SER A 132 -7.20 12.11 -15.73
C SER A 132 -6.17 13.18 -16.09
N GLY A 133 -6.62 14.42 -16.32
CA GLY A 133 -5.74 15.53 -16.68
C GLY A 133 -4.80 15.96 -15.55
N ARG A 134 -3.83 16.82 -15.88
CA ARG A 134 -2.98 17.49 -14.88
C ARG A 134 -3.85 18.26 -13.89
N GLY A 135 -3.73 17.95 -12.59
CA GLY A 135 -4.57 18.52 -11.53
C GLY A 135 -5.74 17.61 -11.10
N ALA A 136 -5.77 16.37 -11.56
CA ALA A 136 -6.67 15.37 -11.00
C ALA A 136 -6.43 15.21 -9.49
N GLY A 137 -7.51 15.09 -8.72
CA GLY A 137 -7.41 14.79 -7.29
C GLY A 137 -6.98 13.33 -7.03
N TYR A 138 -6.78 13.02 -5.76
CA TYR A 138 -6.45 11.65 -5.33
C TYR A 138 -7.52 10.63 -5.73
N PRO A 139 -7.11 9.40 -6.08
CA PRO A 139 -5.73 8.87 -6.18
C PRO A 139 -5.10 9.10 -7.56
N TRP A 140 -5.79 9.80 -8.47
CA TRP A 140 -5.42 9.91 -9.88
C TRP A 140 -4.18 10.76 -10.14
N CYS A 141 -3.77 11.58 -9.16
CA CYS A 141 -2.53 12.36 -9.23
C CYS A 141 -1.27 11.51 -8.98
N GLY A 142 -1.41 10.29 -8.42
CA GLY A 142 -0.30 9.39 -8.13
C GLY A 142 0.33 8.78 -9.39
N HIS A 143 1.54 8.29 -9.27
CA HIS A 143 2.24 7.54 -10.32
C HIS A 143 2.07 6.05 -10.08
N PHE A 144 1.11 5.42 -10.74
CA PHE A 144 0.89 3.98 -10.62
C PHE A 144 2.08 3.22 -11.19
N ILE A 145 2.63 2.31 -10.40
CA ILE A 145 3.84 1.55 -10.74
C ILE A 145 3.45 0.17 -11.23
N SER A 146 3.92 -0.22 -12.41
CA SER A 146 3.63 -1.55 -12.93
C SER A 146 4.33 -2.63 -12.10
N LEU A 147 3.68 -3.79 -11.99
CA LEU A 147 4.23 -4.93 -11.26
C LEU A 147 5.60 -5.36 -11.80
N THR A 148 5.80 -5.30 -13.12
CA THR A 148 7.09 -5.60 -13.75
C THR A 148 8.18 -4.64 -13.25
N ARG A 149 7.90 -3.33 -13.27
CA ARG A 149 8.85 -2.32 -12.80
C ARG A 149 9.15 -2.45 -11.31
N LEU A 150 8.12 -2.74 -10.51
CA LEU A 150 8.31 -2.98 -9.07
C LEU A 150 9.18 -4.22 -8.83
N LYS A 151 8.94 -5.32 -9.54
CA LYS A 151 9.77 -6.53 -9.47
C LYS A 151 11.23 -6.28 -9.86
N ASP A 152 11.45 -5.51 -10.92
CA ASP A 152 12.80 -5.15 -11.37
C ASP A 152 13.54 -4.36 -10.28
N TRP A 153 12.88 -3.39 -9.65
CA TRP A 153 13.46 -2.60 -8.57
C TRP A 153 13.77 -3.45 -7.33
N LEU A 154 12.83 -4.30 -6.93
CA LEU A 154 13.00 -5.21 -5.79
C LEU A 154 14.14 -6.21 -6.05
N GLY A 155 14.23 -6.75 -7.26
CA GLY A 155 15.32 -7.66 -7.65
C GLY A 155 16.71 -6.98 -7.63
N LEU A 156 16.81 -5.71 -8.02
CA LEU A 156 18.06 -4.94 -7.93
C LEU A 156 18.52 -4.72 -6.47
N LEU A 157 17.58 -4.68 -5.53
CA LEU A 157 17.86 -4.57 -4.10
C LEU A 157 18.03 -5.94 -3.41
N GLY A 158 17.93 -7.05 -4.15
CA GLY A 158 18.10 -8.39 -3.58
C GLY A 158 16.82 -9.01 -2.99
N PHE A 159 15.67 -8.37 -3.12
CA PHE A 159 14.42 -8.97 -2.69
C PHE A 159 13.96 -10.07 -3.65
N GLU A 160 13.50 -11.18 -3.10
CA GLU A 160 12.83 -12.24 -3.84
C GLU A 160 11.30 -12.06 -3.73
N VAL A 161 10.62 -11.93 -4.87
CA VAL A 161 9.18 -11.77 -4.90
C VAL A 161 8.49 -13.12 -4.84
N SER A 162 7.99 -13.50 -3.67
CA SER A 162 7.35 -14.79 -3.41
C SER A 162 5.90 -14.88 -3.90
N GLY A 163 5.21 -13.76 -4.12
CA GLY A 163 3.82 -13.78 -4.56
C GLY A 163 3.22 -12.38 -4.73
N GLY A 164 1.97 -12.35 -5.17
CA GLY A 164 1.17 -11.13 -5.27
C GLY A 164 -0.29 -11.47 -5.46
N ARG A 165 -1.16 -10.64 -4.92
CA ARG A 165 -2.62 -10.73 -5.09
C ARG A 165 -3.16 -9.48 -5.75
N LEU A 166 -4.18 -9.63 -6.57
CA LEU A 166 -4.95 -8.51 -7.11
C LEU A 166 -6.27 -8.44 -6.35
N CYS A 167 -6.70 -7.23 -6.04
CA CYS A 167 -7.97 -6.96 -5.37
C CYS A 167 -8.64 -5.72 -5.96
N ALA A 168 -9.82 -5.38 -5.43
CA ALA A 168 -10.60 -4.22 -5.84
C ALA A 168 -10.89 -4.20 -7.36
N TYR A 169 -11.39 -5.31 -7.88
CA TYR A 169 -11.75 -5.48 -9.30
C TYR A 169 -12.90 -4.57 -9.76
N VAL A 170 -13.59 -3.91 -8.83
CA VAL A 170 -14.70 -3.03 -9.17
C VAL A 170 -14.18 -1.84 -9.99
N PRO A 171 -14.87 -1.51 -11.12
CA PRO A 171 -14.54 -0.32 -11.87
C PRO A 171 -14.59 0.95 -10.99
N PRO A 172 -13.70 1.92 -11.21
CA PRO A 172 -13.57 3.10 -10.35
C PRO A 172 -14.70 4.12 -10.55
N PHE A 173 -15.96 3.69 -10.37
CA PHE A 173 -17.14 4.54 -10.40
C PHE A 173 -17.48 5.03 -9.00
N THR A 174 -17.87 6.29 -8.90
CA THR A 174 -18.20 6.97 -7.63
C THR A 174 -19.59 6.63 -7.08
N SER A 175 -20.40 5.83 -7.76
CA SER A 175 -21.78 5.54 -7.37
C SER A 175 -21.86 4.31 -6.44
N GLU A 176 -22.38 4.50 -5.22
CA GLU A 176 -22.60 3.41 -4.25
C GLU A 176 -23.47 2.27 -4.78
N ARG A 177 -24.45 2.59 -5.66
CA ARG A 177 -25.31 1.57 -6.28
C ARG A 177 -24.49 0.58 -7.14
N TRP A 178 -23.47 1.07 -7.82
CA TRP A 178 -22.60 0.25 -8.66
C TRP A 178 -21.63 -0.56 -7.79
N LEU A 179 -21.07 0.02 -6.72
CA LEU A 179 -20.20 -0.69 -5.79
C LEU A 179 -20.91 -1.91 -5.18
N ARG A 180 -22.16 -1.76 -4.75
CA ARG A 180 -22.96 -2.89 -4.25
C ARG A 180 -23.25 -3.96 -5.32
N ARG A 181 -23.48 -3.53 -6.56
CA ARG A 181 -23.85 -4.43 -7.66
C ARG A 181 -22.67 -5.27 -8.14
N PHE A 182 -21.45 -4.74 -8.08
CA PHE A 182 -20.23 -5.45 -8.51
C PHE A 182 -19.50 -6.17 -7.38
N GLY A 183 -19.89 -6.00 -6.13
CA GLY A 183 -19.31 -6.72 -4.97
C GLY A 183 -19.43 -8.25 -5.05
N PHE A 184 -20.27 -8.80 -5.95
CA PHE A 184 -20.34 -10.24 -6.20
C PHE A 184 -19.18 -10.76 -7.07
N MET A 185 -18.53 -9.90 -7.87
CA MET A 185 -17.44 -10.31 -8.77
C MET A 185 -16.19 -10.73 -8.01
N GLU A 186 -16.03 -10.30 -6.77
CA GLU A 186 -14.90 -10.65 -5.92
C GLU A 186 -14.99 -12.05 -5.34
N LYS A 187 -16.24 -12.56 -5.13
CA LYS A 187 -16.46 -13.95 -4.69
C LYS A 187 -16.14 -14.98 -5.77
N ALA A 188 -15.92 -14.54 -7.00
CA ALA A 188 -15.62 -15.42 -8.14
C ALA A 188 -14.12 -15.40 -8.50
N GLY A 189 -13.30 -14.59 -7.82
CA GLY A 189 -11.86 -14.44 -8.07
C GLY A 189 -10.95 -15.06 -7.00
N ASP A 190 -11.54 -15.61 -5.93
CA ASP A 190 -10.90 -16.49 -4.95
C ASP A 190 -11.08 -17.96 -5.43
#